data_cca5a1700755911e18b2cd507c7eba79
#
_entry.id   cca5a1700755911e18b2cd507c7eba79
#
_cell.length_a   1.000
_cell.length_b   1.000
_cell.length_c   1.000
_cell.angle_alpha   90.00
_cell.angle_beta   90.00
_cell.angle_gamma   90.00
#
_symmetry.space_group_name_H-M   'P 1'
#
loop_
_entity.id
_entity.type
_entity.pdbx_description
1 polymer ?
#
loop_
_entity_poly.entity_id
_entity_poly.type
_entity_poly.pdbx_seq_one_letter_code
_entity_poly.pdbx_strand_id
1 'polypeptide(L)'
;VVEEAKSHGLIVHMDGARLLNAVAKTGISPERYARDVDTVWIDFSKGLGAPCGAVLAGSADFCRQAWRQKQALGGAMRQSGVLAAACIYALDNHMEQQSIDNDLAASIGERIVELPLVANMLPVDTNIIVFDVVPDAPTAAEIVDRLKERDVLLGAFGARSLRVVTCLNVDEEAGNRLVAELTTVLSV
;
A
#
# COMPACT_ATOMS: atom_id res chain seq x y z
N VAL A 1 -12.48 13.44 11.85
CA VAL A 1 -11.54 12.67 12.72
C VAL A 1 -10.50 13.61 13.31
N VAL A 2 -9.70 14.36 12.50
CA VAL A 2 -8.59 15.21 13.00
C VAL A 2 -9.11 16.33 13.93
N GLU A 3 -10.15 17.04 13.52
CA GLU A 3 -10.77 18.10 14.34
C GLU A 3 -11.25 17.56 15.69
N GLU A 4 -11.91 16.42 15.69
CA GLU A 4 -12.39 15.76 16.91
C GLU A 4 -11.22 15.35 17.82
N ALA A 5 -10.19 14.72 17.27
CA ALA A 5 -9.00 14.36 18.03
C ALA A 5 -8.35 15.60 18.68
N LYS A 6 -8.22 16.69 17.93
CA LYS A 6 -7.65 17.96 18.44
C LYS A 6 -8.52 18.63 19.49
N SER A 7 -9.86 18.53 19.40
CA SER A 7 -10.76 19.04 20.44
C SER A 7 -10.55 18.36 21.79
N HIS A 8 -10.04 17.12 21.77
CA HIS A 8 -9.65 16.36 22.97
C HIS A 8 -8.17 16.51 23.36
N GLY A 9 -7.43 17.43 22.73
CA GLY A 9 -6.02 17.67 23.00
C GLY A 9 -5.08 16.54 22.53
N LEU A 10 -5.53 15.69 21.61
CA LEU A 10 -4.73 14.60 21.07
C LEU A 10 -3.80 15.07 19.96
N ILE A 11 -2.61 14.48 19.92
CA ILE A 11 -1.65 14.63 18.82
C ILE A 11 -2.08 13.67 17.70
N VAL A 12 -2.12 14.16 16.46
CA VAL A 12 -2.53 13.39 15.30
C VAL A 12 -1.32 13.06 14.43
N HIS A 13 -1.05 11.77 14.26
CA HIS A 13 -0.04 11.26 13.34
C HIS A 13 -0.70 10.62 12.11
N MET A 14 -0.24 10.98 10.92
CA MET A 14 -0.66 10.33 9.68
C MET A 14 0.37 9.28 9.26
N ASP A 15 -0.09 8.02 9.16
CA ASP A 15 0.62 7.00 8.39
C ASP A 15 0.34 7.26 6.89
N GLY A 16 1.28 7.93 6.23
CA GLY A 16 1.22 8.29 4.82
C GLY A 16 1.85 7.25 3.89
N ALA A 17 1.91 5.99 4.29
CA ALA A 17 2.55 4.91 3.52
C ALA A 17 2.05 4.78 2.07
N ARG A 18 0.80 5.16 1.82
CA ARG A 18 0.18 5.22 0.50
C ARG A 18 -0.51 6.54 0.22
N LEU A 19 -0.04 7.61 0.83
CA LEU A 19 -0.58 8.96 0.61
C LEU A 19 -0.59 9.32 -0.87
N LEU A 20 0.46 8.98 -1.62
CA LEU A 20 0.57 9.33 -3.04
C LEU A 20 -0.44 8.57 -3.91
N ASN A 21 -0.81 7.33 -3.57
CA ASN A 21 -1.91 6.64 -4.23
C ASN A 21 -3.26 7.34 -3.97
N ALA A 22 -3.50 7.83 -2.74
CA ALA A 22 -4.69 8.61 -2.42
C ALA A 22 -4.70 9.96 -3.14
N VAL A 23 -3.55 10.63 -3.25
CA VAL A 23 -3.38 11.86 -4.05
C VAL A 23 -3.74 11.60 -5.52
N ALA A 24 -3.20 10.55 -6.12
CA ALA A 24 -3.50 10.17 -7.51
C ALA A 24 -5.00 9.89 -7.72
N LYS A 25 -5.65 9.23 -6.76
CA LYS A 25 -7.09 8.91 -6.83
C LYS A 25 -7.99 10.14 -6.71
N THR A 26 -7.65 11.06 -5.81
CA THR A 26 -8.56 12.15 -5.43
C THR A 26 -8.23 13.49 -6.07
N GLY A 27 -7.00 13.66 -6.57
CA GLY A 27 -6.48 14.96 -7.03
C GLY A 27 -6.22 15.96 -5.88
N ILE A 28 -6.40 15.54 -4.62
CA ILE A 28 -6.14 16.39 -3.45
C ILE A 28 -4.63 16.39 -3.19
N SER A 29 -4.03 17.59 -3.05
CA SER A 29 -2.58 17.70 -2.88
C SER A 29 -2.09 17.09 -1.56
N PRO A 30 -0.82 16.61 -1.52
CA PRO A 30 -0.22 16.09 -0.28
C PRO A 30 -0.25 17.10 0.88
N GLU A 31 -0.04 18.39 0.58
CA GLU A 31 -0.11 19.46 1.59
C GLU A 31 -1.50 19.59 2.19
N ARG A 32 -2.55 19.38 1.38
CA ARG A 32 -3.92 19.45 1.91
C ARG A 32 -4.23 18.27 2.81
N TYR A 33 -3.74 17.08 2.48
CA TYR A 33 -3.86 15.91 3.37
C TYR A 33 -3.10 16.10 4.69
N ALA A 34 -1.88 16.66 4.63
CA ALA A 34 -1.02 16.81 5.80
C ALA A 34 -1.30 18.08 6.64
N ARG A 35 -2.10 19.03 6.14
CA ARG A 35 -2.30 20.36 6.76
C ARG A 35 -2.73 20.30 8.21
N ASP A 36 -3.62 19.38 8.52
CA ASP A 36 -4.32 19.38 9.81
C ASP A 36 -3.75 18.33 10.79
N VAL A 37 -2.74 17.56 10.40
CA VAL A 37 -2.04 16.61 11.29
C VAL A 37 -0.78 17.24 11.89
N ASP A 38 -0.34 16.71 13.02
CA ASP A 38 0.85 17.23 13.71
C ASP A 38 2.13 16.62 13.14
N THR A 39 2.05 15.38 12.66
CA THR A 39 3.17 14.66 12.06
C THR A 39 2.68 13.71 10.96
N VAL A 40 3.53 13.48 9.97
CA VAL A 40 3.26 12.55 8.86
C VAL A 40 4.55 11.85 8.43
N TRP A 41 4.45 10.61 7.98
CA TRP A 41 5.53 9.97 7.26
C TRP A 41 5.07 9.48 5.89
N ILE A 42 6.01 9.39 4.95
CA ILE A 42 5.80 8.92 3.57
C ILE A 42 6.82 7.82 3.30
N ASP A 43 6.35 6.73 2.70
CA ASP A 43 7.19 5.58 2.33
C ASP A 43 7.61 5.67 0.85
N PHE A 44 8.90 5.50 0.60
CA PHE A 44 9.46 5.48 -0.74
C PHE A 44 9.64 4.07 -1.31
N SER A 45 9.65 3.05 -0.44
CA SER A 45 9.89 1.66 -0.83
C SER A 45 8.63 0.87 -1.24
N LYS A 46 7.46 1.52 -1.21
CA LYS A 46 6.19 0.95 -1.68
C LYS A 46 5.89 1.40 -3.12
N GLY A 47 4.80 2.11 -3.34
CA GLY A 47 4.34 2.53 -4.68
C GLY A 47 5.38 3.33 -5.47
N LEU A 48 6.25 4.10 -4.83
CA LEU A 48 7.33 4.82 -5.49
C LEU A 48 8.47 3.90 -5.97
N GLY A 49 8.59 2.67 -5.45
CA GLY A 49 9.55 1.68 -5.93
C GLY A 49 11.02 2.01 -5.63
N ALA A 50 11.32 2.90 -4.68
CA ALA A 50 12.69 3.10 -4.23
C ALA A 50 13.21 1.88 -3.44
N PRO A 51 14.52 1.58 -3.46
CA PRO A 51 15.06 0.40 -2.80
C PRO A 51 14.85 0.40 -1.28
N CYS A 52 14.81 1.57 -0.66
CA CYS A 52 14.39 1.79 0.72
C CYS A 52 14.20 3.28 0.97
N GLY A 53 13.59 3.63 2.09
CA GLY A 53 13.51 5.01 2.56
C GLY A 53 12.11 5.40 3.00
N ALA A 54 12.10 6.29 3.98
CA ALA A 54 10.92 7.00 4.43
C ALA A 54 11.30 8.40 4.90
N VAL A 55 10.39 9.34 4.76
CA VAL A 55 10.56 10.70 5.29
C VAL A 55 9.50 10.95 6.35
N LEU A 56 9.95 11.36 7.53
CA LEU A 56 9.11 11.79 8.63
C LEU A 56 9.12 13.33 8.70
N ALA A 57 7.94 13.92 8.72
CA ALA A 57 7.75 15.35 8.80
C ALA A 57 6.91 15.75 10.01
N GLY A 58 7.18 16.93 10.56
CA GLY A 58 6.50 17.50 11.71
C GLY A 58 7.19 18.80 12.15
N SER A 59 6.95 19.26 13.38
CA SER A 59 7.63 20.42 13.92
C SER A 59 9.14 20.21 14.01
N ALA A 60 9.92 21.30 13.99
CA ALA A 60 11.38 21.22 14.12
C ALA A 60 11.82 20.51 15.42
N ASP A 61 11.07 20.70 16.51
CA ASP A 61 11.34 20.03 17.79
C ASP A 61 11.08 18.53 17.71
N PHE A 62 9.94 18.13 17.15
CA PHE A 62 9.62 16.73 16.89
C PHE A 62 10.71 16.06 16.02
N CYS A 63 11.12 16.69 14.93
CA CYS A 63 12.14 16.15 14.03
C CYS A 63 13.50 15.99 14.74
N ARG A 64 13.89 16.92 15.64
CA ARG A 64 15.10 16.79 16.46
C ARG A 64 15.04 15.58 17.42
N GLN A 65 13.88 15.38 18.05
CA GLN A 65 13.67 14.23 18.93
C GLN A 65 13.66 12.92 18.15
N ALA A 66 12.95 12.87 17.03
CA ALA A 66 12.91 11.70 16.13
C ALA A 66 14.31 11.33 15.62
N TRP A 67 15.13 12.34 15.27
CA TRP A 67 16.54 12.12 14.89
C TRP A 67 17.34 11.43 15.99
N ARG A 68 17.18 11.86 17.25
CA ARG A 68 17.87 11.23 18.39
C ARG A 68 17.43 9.78 18.57
N GLN A 69 16.13 9.49 18.46
CA GLN A 69 15.60 8.13 18.53
C GLN A 69 16.11 7.26 17.38
N LYS A 70 16.15 7.81 16.16
CA LYS A 70 16.74 7.12 15.00
C LYS A 70 18.18 6.69 15.28
N GLN A 71 18.99 7.58 15.87
CA GLN A 71 20.38 7.25 16.25
C GLN A 71 20.43 6.14 17.30
N ALA A 72 19.63 6.27 18.37
CA ALA A 72 19.60 5.32 19.49
C ALA A 72 19.16 3.91 19.05
N LEU A 73 18.24 3.82 18.08
CA LEU A 73 17.73 2.55 17.53
C LEU A 73 18.61 1.96 16.42
N GLY A 74 19.81 2.51 16.20
CA GLY A 74 20.75 1.98 15.20
C GLY A 74 20.43 2.43 13.75
N GLY A 75 19.50 3.39 13.55
CA GLY A 75 19.16 3.92 12.24
C GLY A 75 20.12 4.99 11.71
N ALA A 76 21.25 5.21 12.38
CA ALA A 76 22.29 6.10 11.89
C ALA A 76 22.98 5.52 10.66
N MET A 77 22.97 6.29 9.57
CA MET A 77 23.64 5.88 8.33
C MET A 77 24.49 7.03 7.81
N ARG A 78 25.76 6.76 7.56
CA ARG A 78 26.63 7.64 6.80
C ARG A 78 26.36 7.43 5.30
N GLN A 79 26.65 8.45 4.49
CA GLN A 79 26.49 8.44 3.04
C GLN A 79 25.05 8.02 2.59
N SER A 80 24.04 8.40 3.37
CA SER A 80 22.62 8.14 3.07
C SER A 80 22.16 8.84 1.78
N GLY A 81 22.97 9.73 1.23
CA GLY A 81 22.73 10.36 -0.07
C GLY A 81 22.55 9.39 -1.23
N VAL A 82 23.17 8.20 -1.16
CA VAL A 82 22.96 7.14 -2.16
C VAL A 82 21.49 6.68 -2.18
N LEU A 83 20.91 6.48 -1.00
CA LEU A 83 19.49 6.11 -0.87
C LEU A 83 18.56 7.28 -1.17
N ALA A 84 18.93 8.48 -0.72
CA ALA A 84 18.14 9.70 -1.00
C ALA A 84 18.08 10.00 -2.50
N ALA A 85 19.14 9.76 -3.26
CA ALA A 85 19.15 9.91 -4.71
C ALA A 85 18.12 8.99 -5.38
N ALA A 86 18.00 7.73 -4.93
CA ALA A 86 16.98 6.81 -5.42
C ALA A 86 15.57 7.27 -5.06
N CYS A 87 15.36 7.83 -3.86
CA CYS A 87 14.07 8.42 -3.47
C CYS A 87 13.71 9.65 -4.32
N ILE A 88 14.67 10.52 -4.61
CA ILE A 88 14.46 11.69 -5.50
C ILE A 88 14.10 11.22 -6.90
N TYR A 89 14.86 10.27 -7.46
CA TYR A 89 14.53 9.66 -8.75
C TYR A 89 13.10 9.12 -8.80
N ALA A 90 12.69 8.42 -7.74
CA ALA A 90 11.35 7.87 -7.66
C ALA A 90 10.25 8.94 -7.62
N LEU A 91 10.47 10.06 -6.92
CA LEU A 91 9.57 11.21 -6.95
C LEU A 91 9.48 11.86 -8.34
N ASP A 92 10.61 11.99 -9.02
CA ASP A 92 10.68 12.66 -10.33
C ASP A 92 10.10 11.77 -11.46
N ASN A 93 10.10 10.43 -11.31
CA ASN A 93 9.80 9.51 -12.42
C ASN A 93 8.62 8.55 -12.16
N HIS A 94 8.20 8.32 -10.89
CA HIS A 94 7.21 7.29 -10.55
C HIS A 94 5.91 7.86 -9.94
N MET A 95 5.70 9.17 -10.00
CA MET A 95 4.47 9.76 -9.48
C MET A 95 3.24 9.36 -10.30
N GLU A 96 3.35 9.33 -11.63
CA GLU A 96 2.28 8.91 -12.53
C GLU A 96 1.93 7.43 -12.36
N GLN A 97 2.90 6.60 -11.97
CA GLN A 97 2.71 5.18 -11.70
C GLN A 97 1.64 4.92 -10.63
N GLN A 98 1.46 5.83 -9.68
CA GLN A 98 0.44 5.69 -8.62
C GLN A 98 -0.98 5.62 -9.20
N SER A 99 -1.27 6.34 -10.28
CA SER A 99 -2.55 6.25 -10.97
C SER A 99 -2.69 4.94 -11.72
N ILE A 100 -1.64 4.52 -12.44
CA ILE A 100 -1.61 3.26 -13.17
C ILE A 100 -1.84 2.07 -12.23
N ASP A 101 -1.17 2.07 -11.08
CA ASP A 101 -1.34 1.04 -10.05
C ASP A 101 -2.77 1.01 -9.49
N ASN A 102 -3.38 2.17 -9.24
CA ASN A 102 -4.76 2.28 -8.78
C ASN A 102 -5.75 1.75 -9.82
N ASP A 103 -5.59 2.12 -11.08
CA ASP A 103 -6.46 1.71 -12.19
C ASP A 103 -6.35 0.21 -12.44
N LEU A 104 -5.14 -0.33 -12.39
CA LEU A 104 -4.90 -1.78 -12.50
C LEU A 104 -5.56 -2.53 -11.35
N ALA A 105 -5.43 -2.04 -10.11
CA ALA A 105 -6.09 -2.65 -8.95
C ALA A 105 -7.62 -2.65 -9.12
N ALA A 106 -8.20 -1.55 -9.57
CA ALA A 106 -9.65 -1.45 -9.82
C ALA A 106 -10.10 -2.49 -10.86
N SER A 107 -9.41 -2.57 -11.99
CA SER A 107 -9.69 -3.54 -13.06
C SER A 107 -9.58 -5.01 -12.60
N ILE A 108 -8.55 -5.33 -11.80
CA ILE A 108 -8.41 -6.66 -11.21
C ILE A 108 -9.55 -6.93 -10.21
N GLY A 109 -9.90 -5.96 -9.37
CA GLY A 109 -10.96 -6.06 -8.38
C GLY A 109 -12.33 -6.34 -9.00
N GLU A 110 -12.68 -5.63 -10.09
CA GLU A 110 -13.92 -5.84 -10.85
C GLU A 110 -14.05 -7.28 -11.37
N ARG A 111 -12.95 -7.94 -11.67
CA ARG A 111 -12.93 -9.32 -12.16
C ARG A 111 -12.93 -10.34 -11.02
N ILE A 112 -12.25 -10.05 -9.91
CA ILE A 112 -12.23 -10.95 -8.74
C ILE A 112 -13.61 -11.02 -8.08
N VAL A 113 -14.35 -9.92 -8.00
CA VAL A 113 -15.68 -9.91 -7.35
C VAL A 113 -16.70 -10.82 -8.05
N GLU A 114 -16.49 -11.10 -9.35
CA GLU A 114 -17.35 -11.99 -10.14
C GLU A 114 -17.04 -13.51 -9.93
N LEU A 115 -15.98 -13.84 -9.19
CA LEU A 115 -15.60 -15.23 -8.95
C LEU A 115 -16.57 -15.89 -7.95
N PRO A 116 -16.99 -17.15 -8.19
CA PRO A 116 -18.11 -17.78 -7.49
C PRO A 116 -17.93 -18.00 -5.99
N LEU A 117 -16.70 -18.07 -5.50
CA LEU A 117 -16.40 -18.27 -4.08
C LEU A 117 -15.93 -17.00 -3.37
N VAL A 118 -16.00 -15.86 -4.02
CA VAL A 118 -15.77 -14.55 -3.41
C VAL A 118 -17.05 -14.09 -2.72
N ALA A 119 -16.97 -13.80 -1.42
CA ALA A 119 -18.13 -13.44 -0.59
C ALA A 119 -18.29 -11.95 -0.41
N ASN A 120 -17.18 -11.24 -0.26
CA ASN A 120 -17.16 -9.82 0.07
C ASN A 120 -15.87 -9.19 -0.46
N MET A 121 -15.94 -7.93 -0.87
CA MET A 121 -14.78 -7.15 -1.30
C MET A 121 -14.89 -5.75 -0.73
N LEU A 122 -13.81 -5.25 -0.15
CA LEU A 122 -13.72 -3.84 0.22
C LEU A 122 -13.63 -2.97 -1.04
N PRO A 123 -14.14 -1.72 -1.01
CA PRO A 123 -13.95 -0.79 -2.11
C PRO A 123 -12.47 -0.68 -2.52
N VAL A 124 -12.19 -0.80 -3.81
CA VAL A 124 -10.84 -0.67 -4.35
C VAL A 124 -10.58 0.80 -4.66
N ASP A 125 -10.20 1.56 -3.65
CA ASP A 125 -9.98 3.01 -3.78
C ASP A 125 -8.57 3.35 -4.26
N THR A 126 -7.59 2.48 -4.00
CA THR A 126 -6.18 2.67 -4.37
C THR A 126 -5.61 1.37 -4.94
N ASN A 127 -4.34 1.14 -4.76
CA ASN A 127 -3.60 -0.02 -5.26
C ASN A 127 -3.75 -1.29 -4.40
N ILE A 128 -4.76 -1.38 -3.54
CA ILE A 128 -5.00 -2.53 -2.66
C ILE A 128 -6.39 -3.09 -2.91
N ILE A 129 -6.43 -4.40 -3.13
CA ILE A 129 -7.66 -5.19 -3.22
C ILE A 129 -7.71 -6.09 -1.99
N VAL A 130 -8.79 -6.04 -1.24
CA VAL A 130 -9.04 -6.96 -0.11
C VAL A 130 -10.39 -7.61 -0.32
N PHE A 131 -10.41 -8.92 -0.31
CA PHE A 131 -11.64 -9.69 -0.48
C PHE A 131 -11.67 -10.93 0.42
N ASP A 132 -12.86 -11.36 0.75
CA ASP A 132 -13.12 -12.55 1.52
C ASP A 132 -13.64 -13.67 0.63
N VAL A 133 -13.37 -14.92 1.01
CA VAL A 133 -13.98 -16.09 0.40
C VAL A 133 -15.06 -16.68 1.30
N VAL A 134 -16.06 -17.34 0.68
CA VAL A 134 -17.16 -17.97 1.41
C VAL A 134 -16.67 -19.06 2.38
N PRO A 135 -17.46 -19.44 3.41
CA PRO A 135 -17.07 -20.45 4.39
C PRO A 135 -16.69 -21.81 3.80
N ASP A 136 -17.33 -22.20 2.71
CA ASP A 136 -17.11 -23.50 2.04
C ASP A 136 -15.91 -23.48 1.07
N ALA A 137 -15.33 -22.33 0.81
CA ALA A 137 -14.09 -22.22 0.03
C ALA A 137 -12.88 -22.69 0.83
N PRO A 138 -11.75 -23.02 0.18
CA PRO A 138 -10.49 -23.20 0.87
C PRO A 138 -10.14 -21.95 1.71
N THR A 139 -9.39 -22.13 2.79
CA THR A 139 -8.91 -21.02 3.62
C THR A 139 -7.96 -20.11 2.83
N ALA A 140 -7.79 -18.86 3.29
CA ALA A 140 -6.87 -17.96 2.65
C ALA A 140 -5.43 -18.51 2.56
N ALA A 141 -4.98 -19.25 3.58
CA ALA A 141 -3.68 -19.90 3.57
C ALA A 141 -3.57 -20.99 2.49
N GLU A 142 -4.59 -21.86 2.37
CA GLU A 142 -4.63 -22.90 1.34
C GLU A 142 -4.68 -22.31 -0.07
N ILE A 143 -5.42 -21.20 -0.27
CA ILE A 143 -5.45 -20.50 -1.57
C ILE A 143 -4.07 -19.93 -1.90
N VAL A 144 -3.40 -19.28 -0.93
CA VAL A 144 -2.04 -18.76 -1.10
C VAL A 144 -1.07 -19.86 -1.47
N ASP A 145 -1.11 -21.01 -0.79
CA ASP A 145 -0.22 -22.14 -1.07
C ASP A 145 -0.46 -22.72 -2.47
N ARG A 146 -1.73 -22.92 -2.88
CA ARG A 146 -2.09 -23.40 -4.23
C ARG A 146 -1.66 -22.41 -5.32
N LEU A 147 -1.80 -21.10 -5.10
CA LEU A 147 -1.35 -20.09 -6.05
C LEU A 147 0.17 -20.04 -6.15
N LYS A 148 0.87 -20.22 -5.03
CA LYS A 148 2.33 -20.28 -5.02
C LYS A 148 2.88 -21.45 -5.85
N GLU A 149 2.22 -22.61 -5.85
CA GLU A 149 2.56 -23.74 -6.70
C GLU A 149 2.41 -23.42 -8.21
N ARG A 150 1.69 -22.32 -8.52
CA ARG A 150 1.44 -21.80 -9.87
C ARG A 150 2.21 -20.51 -10.18
N ASP A 151 3.26 -20.23 -9.39
CA ASP A 151 4.09 -19.03 -9.48
C ASP A 151 3.30 -17.71 -9.34
N VAL A 152 2.20 -17.70 -8.59
CA VAL A 152 1.43 -16.50 -8.24
C VAL A 152 1.53 -16.26 -6.74
N LEU A 153 2.01 -15.07 -6.36
CA LEU A 153 2.20 -14.69 -4.97
C LEU A 153 1.20 -13.62 -4.56
N LEU A 154 0.44 -13.89 -3.51
CA LEU A 154 -0.41 -12.91 -2.84
C LEU A 154 -0.40 -13.14 -1.32
N GLY A 155 -1.00 -12.24 -0.55
CA GLY A 155 -0.99 -12.31 0.90
C GLY A 155 -2.31 -12.79 1.50
N ALA A 156 -2.26 -13.73 2.45
CA ALA A 156 -3.36 -13.94 3.38
C ALA A 156 -3.41 -12.76 4.37
N PHE A 157 -4.59 -12.17 4.53
CA PHE A 157 -4.83 -11.02 5.42
C PHE A 157 -5.65 -11.42 6.66
N GLY A 158 -6.27 -12.58 6.61
CA GLY A 158 -7.05 -13.21 7.68
C GLY A 158 -7.29 -14.68 7.37
N ALA A 159 -8.10 -15.35 8.15
CA ALA A 159 -8.41 -16.77 7.95
C ALA A 159 -9.08 -17.03 6.58
N ARG A 160 -9.86 -16.04 6.09
CA ARG A 160 -10.61 -16.11 4.83
C ARG A 160 -10.41 -14.87 3.96
N SER A 161 -9.60 -13.94 4.39
CA SER A 161 -9.33 -12.68 3.70
C SER A 161 -8.03 -12.75 2.94
N LEU A 162 -8.06 -12.34 1.70
CA LEU A 162 -6.92 -12.27 0.79
C LEU A 162 -6.63 -10.81 0.43
N ARG A 163 -5.37 -10.49 0.20
CA ARG A 163 -4.94 -9.16 -0.18
C ARG A 163 -4.03 -9.19 -1.40
N VAL A 164 -4.40 -8.44 -2.44
CA VAL A 164 -3.59 -8.16 -3.61
C VAL A 164 -3.11 -6.72 -3.57
N VAL A 165 -1.91 -6.47 -4.05
CA VAL A 165 -1.32 -5.12 -4.15
C VAL A 165 -0.68 -4.97 -5.52
N THR A 166 -1.10 -3.95 -6.25
CA THR A 166 -0.42 -3.53 -7.49
C THR A 166 0.70 -2.55 -7.18
N CYS A 167 1.73 -2.57 -7.97
CA CYS A 167 2.90 -1.69 -7.83
C CYS A 167 3.71 -1.70 -9.14
N LEU A 168 4.74 -0.87 -9.21
CA LEU A 168 5.61 -0.66 -10.37
C LEU A 168 6.03 -1.94 -11.15
N ASN A 169 6.13 -3.08 -10.45
CA ASN A 169 6.55 -4.36 -11.05
C ASN A 169 5.38 -5.28 -11.41
N VAL A 170 4.14 -4.80 -11.31
CA VAL A 170 2.92 -5.56 -11.62
C VAL A 170 2.23 -4.88 -12.79
N ASP A 171 2.18 -5.57 -13.91
CA ASP A 171 1.52 -5.10 -15.13
C ASP A 171 0.16 -5.80 -15.35
N GLU A 172 -0.50 -5.47 -16.46
CA GLU A 172 -1.78 -6.03 -16.86
C GLU A 172 -1.67 -7.55 -17.11
N GLU A 173 -0.55 -8.05 -17.62
CA GLU A 173 -0.33 -9.48 -17.86
C GLU A 173 -0.29 -10.24 -16.53
N ALA A 174 0.42 -9.72 -15.55
CA ALA A 174 0.45 -10.29 -14.19
C ALA A 174 -0.95 -10.27 -13.54
N GLY A 175 -1.72 -9.19 -13.72
CA GLY A 175 -3.11 -9.09 -13.29
C GLY A 175 -4.02 -10.13 -13.96
N ASN A 176 -3.89 -10.32 -15.26
CA ASN A 176 -4.62 -11.34 -16.03
C ASN A 176 -4.31 -12.74 -15.53
N ARG A 177 -3.02 -13.04 -15.30
CA ARG A 177 -2.56 -14.31 -14.76
C ARG A 177 -3.14 -14.57 -13.37
N LEU A 178 -3.09 -13.58 -12.48
CA LEU A 178 -3.66 -13.70 -11.13
C LEU A 178 -5.14 -14.11 -11.18
N VAL A 179 -5.96 -13.42 -11.97
CA VAL A 179 -7.40 -13.72 -12.07
C VAL A 179 -7.64 -15.12 -12.64
N ALA A 180 -6.90 -15.54 -13.67
CA ALA A 180 -7.01 -16.87 -14.26
C ALA A 180 -6.67 -17.99 -13.26
N GLU A 181 -5.58 -17.82 -12.51
CA GLU A 181 -5.15 -18.81 -11.52
C GLU A 181 -6.06 -18.82 -10.29
N LEU A 182 -6.56 -17.67 -9.84
CA LEU A 182 -7.60 -17.60 -8.80
C LEU A 182 -8.86 -18.33 -9.24
N THR A 183 -9.32 -18.13 -10.47
CA THR A 183 -10.48 -18.85 -11.03
C THR A 183 -10.27 -20.34 -10.95
N THR A 184 -9.09 -20.82 -11.32
CA THR A 184 -8.76 -22.27 -11.28
C THR A 184 -8.74 -22.79 -9.84
N VAL A 185 -8.15 -22.07 -8.90
CA VAL A 185 -8.02 -22.49 -7.49
C VAL A 185 -9.36 -22.47 -6.76
N LEU A 186 -10.26 -21.56 -7.14
CA LEU A 186 -11.60 -21.42 -6.55
C LEU A 186 -12.68 -22.27 -7.24
N SER A 187 -12.39 -22.93 -8.36
CA SER A 187 -13.36 -23.77 -9.09
C SER A 187 -13.37 -25.25 -8.64
N VAL A 188 -12.69 -25.59 -7.53
CA VAL A 188 -12.52 -26.98 -7.06
C VAL A 188 -13.42 -27.29 -5.89
#